data_184ee7ce0e09eea35e8527ba70d1f739
#
_entry.id   184ee7ce0e09eea35e8527ba70d1f739
#
_cell.length_a   1.000
_cell.length_b   1.000
_cell.length_c   1.000
_cell.angle_alpha   90.00
_cell.angle_beta   90.00
_cell.angle_gamma   90.00
#
_symmetry.space_group_name_H-M   'P 1'
#
loop_
_entity.id
_entity.type
_entity.pdbx_description
1 polymer ?
#
loop_
_entity_poly.entity_id
_entity_poly.type
_entity_poly.pdbx_seq_one_letter_code
_entity_poly.pdbx_strand_id
1 'polypeptide(L)'
;MRILLVEDDPLLGDGIKTALTREAYTVDWFTEGHHAIEAAQNEAFSAMILDLGLPDMDGMAVLKHLRQASGLPILILTARDAVEERIRGLDAGADDYVLKPFNLQELLARLRVITRRAEGRASRTLTLGALSIDEASHSVSWQGQDIALGRREYALLLELARHPDKVLSRPRLESLLYGWGEEVASNAVEVHVHHLRKKFGKSLIMTVRGIGYRLDRRAV
;
A
#
# COMPACT_ATOMS: atom_id res chain seq x y z
N MET A 1 -2.12 0.24 -3.50
CA MET A 1 -1.84 0.43 -2.04
C MET A 1 -1.10 1.73 -1.86
N ARG A 2 -1.46 2.50 -0.82
CA ARG A 2 -0.83 3.78 -0.48
C ARG A 2 0.08 3.59 0.73
N ILE A 3 1.33 3.95 0.60
CA ILE A 3 2.38 3.75 1.61
C ILE A 3 2.84 5.11 2.13
N LEU A 4 2.93 5.23 3.44
CA LEU A 4 3.56 6.37 4.10
C LEU A 4 5.03 6.04 4.35
N LEU A 5 5.92 6.75 3.66
CA LEU A 5 7.37 6.64 3.85
C LEU A 5 7.85 7.79 4.73
N VAL A 6 8.57 7.48 5.80
CA VAL A 6 9.17 8.47 6.72
C VAL A 6 10.67 8.19 6.78
N GLU A 7 11.44 9.03 6.10
CA GLU A 7 12.89 8.87 5.91
C GLU A 7 13.48 10.24 5.65
N ASP A 8 14.47 10.67 6.41
CA ASP A 8 15.09 11.98 6.31
C ASP A 8 16.27 12.03 5.32
N ASP A 9 16.91 10.89 5.03
CA ASP A 9 17.95 10.82 3.99
C ASP A 9 17.31 10.93 2.60
N PRO A 10 17.62 12.01 1.82
CA PRO A 10 16.98 12.24 0.53
C PRO A 10 17.36 11.19 -0.53
N LEU A 11 18.57 10.62 -0.48
CA LEU A 11 18.99 9.61 -1.45
C LEU A 11 18.32 8.29 -1.18
N LEU A 12 18.25 7.88 0.08
CA LEU A 12 17.60 6.66 0.49
C LEU A 12 16.07 6.74 0.29
N GLY A 13 15.45 7.85 0.70
CA GLY A 13 14.03 8.09 0.54
C GLY A 13 13.59 8.08 -0.92
N ASP A 14 14.33 8.74 -1.83
CA ASP A 14 14.05 8.71 -3.27
C ASP A 14 14.22 7.30 -3.86
N GLY A 15 15.26 6.57 -3.45
CA GLY A 15 15.49 5.18 -3.86
C GLY A 15 14.34 4.26 -3.45
N ILE A 16 13.87 4.35 -2.21
CA ILE A 16 12.73 3.58 -1.70
C ILE A 16 11.45 3.98 -2.43
N LYS A 17 11.16 5.28 -2.54
CA LYS A 17 9.98 5.80 -3.25
C LYS A 17 9.93 5.31 -4.69
N THR A 18 11.06 5.38 -5.40
CA THR A 18 11.17 4.90 -6.78
C THR A 18 10.90 3.40 -6.88
N ALA A 19 11.49 2.59 -5.99
CA ALA A 19 11.28 1.14 -5.98
C ALA A 19 9.81 0.79 -5.70
N LEU A 20 9.20 1.38 -4.68
CA LEU A 20 7.79 1.19 -4.34
C LEU A 20 6.86 1.61 -5.48
N THR A 21 7.18 2.73 -6.13
CA THR A 21 6.38 3.23 -7.26
C THR A 21 6.42 2.27 -8.46
N ARG A 22 7.56 1.63 -8.74
CA ARG A 22 7.67 0.57 -9.76
C ARG A 22 6.79 -0.64 -9.44
N GLU A 23 6.64 -0.96 -8.18
CA GLU A 23 5.79 -2.04 -7.65
C GLU A 23 4.31 -1.63 -7.48
N ALA A 24 3.87 -0.61 -8.19
CA ALA A 24 2.50 -0.09 -8.21
C ALA A 24 1.97 0.42 -6.86
N TYR A 25 2.86 0.77 -5.92
CA TYR A 25 2.48 1.52 -4.73
C TYR A 25 2.38 3.01 -5.02
N THR A 26 1.47 3.68 -4.34
CA THR A 26 1.44 5.14 -4.22
C THR A 26 2.19 5.51 -2.95
N VAL A 27 3.10 6.45 -3.00
CA VAL A 27 4.00 6.76 -1.88
C VAL A 27 3.92 8.24 -1.53
N ASP A 28 3.48 8.51 -0.31
CA ASP A 28 3.64 9.81 0.32
C ASP A 28 4.87 9.78 1.21
N TRP A 29 5.80 10.69 0.97
CA TRP A 29 7.09 10.71 1.63
C TRP A 29 7.25 11.96 2.48
N PHE A 30 7.58 11.75 3.74
CA PHE A 30 7.87 12.78 4.74
C PHE A 30 9.27 12.58 5.32
N THR A 31 9.92 13.68 5.69
CA THR A 31 11.24 13.69 6.29
C THR A 31 11.21 13.91 7.80
N GLU A 32 10.03 14.14 8.37
CA GLU A 32 9.82 14.51 9.78
C GLU A 32 8.68 13.70 10.39
N GLY A 33 8.88 13.28 11.65
CA GLY A 33 7.96 12.40 12.35
C GLY A 33 6.61 13.04 12.68
N HIS A 34 6.59 14.33 13.02
CA HIS A 34 5.32 15.01 13.35
C HIS A 34 4.40 15.12 12.13
N HIS A 35 4.92 15.41 10.95
CA HIS A 35 4.13 15.42 9.72
C HIS A 35 3.60 14.03 9.36
N ALA A 36 4.41 12.98 9.64
CA ALA A 36 3.98 11.61 9.41
C ALA A 36 2.83 11.19 10.35
N ILE A 37 2.86 11.63 11.61
CA ILE A 37 1.77 11.40 12.57
C ILE A 37 0.49 12.08 12.08
N GLU A 38 0.57 13.35 11.70
CA GLU A 38 -0.56 14.12 11.20
C GLU A 38 -1.16 13.47 9.94
N ALA A 39 -0.31 13.07 8.99
CA ALA A 39 -0.74 12.38 7.79
C ALA A 39 -1.47 11.06 8.11
N ALA A 40 -0.90 10.23 8.99
CA ALA A 40 -1.48 8.95 9.36
C ALA A 40 -2.81 9.06 10.12
N GLN A 41 -3.07 10.19 10.79
CA GLN A 41 -4.33 10.46 11.47
C GLN A 41 -5.43 10.95 10.53
N ASN A 42 -5.06 11.70 9.49
CA ASN A 42 -6.01 12.34 8.59
C ASN A 42 -6.29 11.55 7.31
N GLU A 43 -5.39 10.62 6.96
CA GLU A 43 -5.44 9.89 5.71
C GLU A 43 -5.33 8.37 5.91
N ALA A 44 -5.88 7.61 4.96
CA ALA A 44 -5.82 6.16 5.01
C ALA A 44 -4.59 5.63 4.25
N PHE A 45 -3.67 5.00 4.98
CA PHE A 45 -2.52 4.29 4.44
C PHE A 45 -2.68 2.77 4.61
N SER A 46 -2.04 2.02 3.73
CA SER A 46 -2.02 0.55 3.81
C SER A 46 -0.88 0.03 4.69
N ALA A 47 0.20 0.78 4.77
CA ALA A 47 1.33 0.55 5.67
C ALA A 47 2.19 1.83 5.78
N MET A 48 3.03 1.87 6.82
CA MET A 48 4.08 2.86 7.00
C MET A 48 5.45 2.18 6.94
N ILE A 49 6.42 2.84 6.33
CA ILE A 49 7.84 2.56 6.45
C ILE A 49 8.43 3.71 7.26
N LEU A 50 9.05 3.40 8.40
CA LEU A 50 9.45 4.39 9.39
C LEU A 50 10.93 4.26 9.75
N ASP A 51 11.72 5.28 9.43
CA ASP A 51 13.05 5.41 10.03
C ASP A 51 12.95 5.81 11.50
N LEU A 52 13.86 5.29 12.33
CA LEU A 52 13.98 5.67 13.73
C LEU A 52 14.84 6.92 13.92
N GLY A 53 15.71 7.25 12.98
CA GLY A 53 16.69 8.33 13.07
C GLY A 53 16.21 9.67 12.54
N LEU A 54 14.95 10.06 12.78
CA LEU A 54 14.40 11.30 12.26
C LEU A 54 14.97 12.55 12.94
N PRO A 55 15.00 13.70 12.25
CA PRO A 55 15.65 14.92 12.76
C PRO A 55 14.85 15.63 13.85
N ASP A 56 13.53 15.48 13.85
CA ASP A 56 12.61 16.20 14.76
C ASP A 56 12.22 15.39 16.00
N MET A 57 12.17 14.07 15.90
CA MET A 57 11.84 13.17 17.01
C MET A 57 12.35 11.75 16.78
N ASP A 58 12.51 10.97 17.86
CA ASP A 58 12.81 9.53 17.73
C ASP A 58 11.62 8.81 17.08
N GLY A 59 11.87 8.05 16.00
CA GLY A 59 10.83 7.25 15.34
C GLY A 59 10.12 6.26 16.27
N MET A 60 10.75 5.85 17.38
CA MET A 60 10.07 5.08 18.44
C MET A 60 8.93 5.88 19.10
N ALA A 61 9.03 7.20 19.19
CA ALA A 61 7.95 8.04 19.67
C ALA A 61 6.80 8.10 18.66
N VAL A 62 7.12 8.19 17.36
CA VAL A 62 6.12 8.09 16.27
C VAL A 62 5.36 6.76 16.36
N LEU A 63 6.07 5.62 16.45
CA LEU A 63 5.48 4.30 16.59
C LEU A 63 4.52 4.22 17.76
N LYS A 64 4.98 4.60 18.96
CA LYS A 64 4.16 4.57 20.18
C LYS A 64 2.90 5.44 20.06
N HIS A 65 3.04 6.63 19.48
CA HIS A 65 1.91 7.53 19.26
C HIS A 65 0.85 6.88 18.35
N LEU A 66 1.27 6.32 17.22
CA LEU A 66 0.35 5.71 16.26
C LEU A 66 -0.32 4.46 16.81
N ARG A 67 0.37 3.67 17.64
CA ARG A 67 -0.20 2.45 18.24
C ARG A 67 -1.31 2.72 19.26
N GLN A 68 -1.42 3.94 19.78
CA GLN A 68 -2.53 4.32 20.66
C GLN A 68 -3.87 4.43 19.92
N ALA A 69 -3.83 4.74 18.62
CA ALA A 69 -5.02 5.07 17.84
C ALA A 69 -5.19 4.24 16.55
N SER A 70 -4.18 3.49 16.13
CA SER A 70 -4.19 2.86 14.81
C SER A 70 -3.53 1.47 14.79
N GLY A 71 -4.14 0.55 14.05
CA GLY A 71 -3.56 -0.74 13.67
C GLY A 71 -2.79 -0.69 12.32
N LEU A 72 -2.37 0.49 11.86
CA LEU A 72 -1.61 0.65 10.62
C LEU A 72 -0.34 -0.23 10.65
N PRO A 73 -0.11 -1.12 9.68
CA PRO A 73 1.13 -1.90 9.62
C PRO A 73 2.35 -0.99 9.52
N ILE A 74 3.34 -1.19 10.40
CA ILE A 74 4.56 -0.37 10.45
C ILE A 74 5.78 -1.26 10.29
N LEU A 75 6.56 -0.99 9.24
CA LEU A 75 7.88 -1.56 8.99
C LEU A 75 8.95 -0.55 9.41
N ILE A 76 9.74 -0.89 10.41
CA ILE A 76 10.84 -0.03 10.87
C ILE A 76 12.04 -0.17 9.94
N LEU A 77 12.64 0.96 9.56
CA LEU A 77 14.00 1.04 9.01
C LEU A 77 14.93 1.55 10.11
N THR A 78 16.11 0.94 10.28
CA THR A 78 17.03 1.41 11.31
C THR A 78 18.47 1.01 11.03
N ALA A 79 19.41 1.88 11.39
CA ALA A 79 20.82 1.55 11.49
C ALA A 79 21.19 0.95 12.87
N ARG A 80 20.24 0.89 13.80
CA ARG A 80 20.42 0.37 15.15
C ARG A 80 20.35 -1.15 15.10
N ASP A 81 21.51 -1.81 15.15
CA ASP A 81 21.66 -3.26 15.01
C ASP A 81 21.57 -4.01 16.35
N ALA A 82 21.61 -3.29 17.48
CA ALA A 82 21.51 -3.88 18.81
C ALA A 82 20.22 -4.70 18.95
N VAL A 83 20.38 -5.96 19.41
CA VAL A 83 19.24 -6.90 19.58
C VAL A 83 18.17 -6.31 20.50
N GLU A 84 18.59 -5.61 21.55
CA GLU A 84 17.72 -4.97 22.54
C GLU A 84 16.84 -3.88 21.92
N GLU A 85 17.35 -3.14 20.93
CA GLU A 85 16.56 -2.11 20.23
C GLU A 85 15.52 -2.71 19.30
N ARG A 86 15.87 -3.82 18.66
CA ARG A 86 14.94 -4.59 17.83
C ARG A 86 13.79 -5.16 18.65
N ILE A 87 14.13 -5.77 19.80
CA ILE A 87 13.13 -6.29 20.76
C ILE A 87 12.21 -5.15 21.19
N ARG A 88 12.77 -4.01 21.62
CA ARG A 88 11.99 -2.83 22.01
C ARG A 88 11.06 -2.33 20.91
N GLY A 89 11.49 -2.33 19.65
CA GLY A 89 10.66 -1.95 18.50
C GLY A 89 9.47 -2.90 18.29
N LEU A 90 9.72 -4.20 18.35
CA LEU A 90 8.66 -5.22 18.21
C LEU A 90 7.69 -5.19 19.40
N ASP A 91 8.20 -5.10 20.63
CA ASP A 91 7.37 -4.98 21.84
C ASP A 91 6.54 -3.69 21.86
N ALA A 92 7.04 -2.61 21.25
CA ALA A 92 6.31 -1.37 21.07
C ALA A 92 5.24 -1.45 19.95
N GLY A 93 5.14 -2.58 19.26
CA GLY A 93 4.09 -2.87 18.28
C GLY A 93 4.49 -2.66 16.82
N ALA A 94 5.77 -2.62 16.46
CA ALA A 94 6.17 -2.72 15.07
C ALA A 94 5.82 -4.10 14.51
N ASP A 95 5.41 -4.16 13.24
CA ASP A 95 5.03 -5.42 12.59
C ASP A 95 6.24 -6.17 12.04
N ASP A 96 7.30 -5.47 11.65
CA ASP A 96 8.59 -6.03 11.24
C ASP A 96 9.63 -4.88 11.19
N TYR A 97 10.89 -5.24 10.94
CA TYR A 97 11.95 -4.24 10.77
C TYR A 97 13.00 -4.70 9.75
N VAL A 98 13.77 -3.72 9.24
CA VAL A 98 14.85 -3.90 8.27
C VAL A 98 16.05 -3.10 8.74
N LEU A 99 17.23 -3.74 8.79
CA LEU A 99 18.48 -3.08 9.13
C LEU A 99 19.10 -2.39 7.92
N LYS A 100 19.56 -1.18 8.10
CA LYS A 100 20.38 -0.45 7.12
C LYS A 100 21.86 -0.93 7.24
N PRO A 101 22.56 -1.23 6.13
CA PRO A 101 22.10 -1.23 4.74
C PRO A 101 21.27 -2.47 4.38
N PHE A 102 20.27 -2.33 3.54
CA PHE A 102 19.36 -3.41 3.16
C PHE A 102 19.22 -3.56 1.64
N ASN A 103 18.71 -4.71 1.23
CA ASN A 103 18.29 -4.95 -0.14
C ASN A 103 16.85 -4.48 -0.35
N LEU A 104 16.59 -3.71 -1.40
CA LEU A 104 15.24 -3.23 -1.73
C LEU A 104 14.23 -4.36 -1.92
N GLN A 105 14.65 -5.50 -2.48
CA GLN A 105 13.75 -6.66 -2.64
C GLN A 105 13.36 -7.27 -1.30
N GLU A 106 14.27 -7.23 -0.29
CA GLU A 106 13.94 -7.64 1.08
C GLU A 106 12.90 -6.70 1.69
N LEU A 107 13.09 -5.39 1.59
CA LEU A 107 12.14 -4.38 2.06
C LEU A 107 10.74 -4.63 1.46
N LEU A 108 10.66 -4.79 0.14
CA LEU A 108 9.42 -5.03 -0.58
C LEU A 108 8.76 -6.36 -0.15
N ALA A 109 9.55 -7.42 0.07
CA ALA A 109 9.02 -8.70 0.53
C ALA A 109 8.42 -8.59 1.94
N ARG A 110 9.09 -7.91 2.87
CA ARG A 110 8.61 -7.67 4.23
C ARG A 110 7.36 -6.81 4.24
N LEU A 111 7.33 -5.74 3.44
CA LEU A 111 6.14 -4.89 3.29
C LEU A 111 4.92 -5.70 2.83
N ARG A 112 5.09 -6.58 1.82
CA ARG A 112 4.02 -7.50 1.37
C ARG A 112 3.55 -8.45 2.49
N VAL A 113 4.45 -8.91 3.35
CA VAL A 113 4.10 -9.81 4.46
C VAL A 113 3.25 -9.09 5.50
N ILE A 114 3.68 -7.92 5.98
CA ILE A 114 2.95 -7.19 7.03
C ILE A 114 1.58 -6.71 6.54
N THR A 115 1.49 -6.20 5.31
CA THR A 115 0.22 -5.76 4.74
C THR A 115 -0.76 -6.91 4.56
N ARG A 116 -0.30 -8.06 4.06
CA ARG A 116 -1.12 -9.26 3.92
C ARG A 116 -1.63 -9.78 5.27
N ARG A 117 -0.77 -9.78 6.31
CA ARG A 117 -1.17 -10.20 7.68
C ARG A 117 -2.24 -9.29 8.26
N ALA A 118 -2.10 -7.98 8.07
CA ALA A 118 -3.08 -7.00 8.53
C ALA A 118 -4.46 -7.18 7.85
N GLU A 119 -4.48 -7.69 6.63
CA GLU A 119 -5.71 -8.05 5.91
C GLU A 119 -6.25 -9.45 6.28
N GLY A 120 -5.61 -10.17 7.20
CA GLY A 120 -5.99 -11.52 7.61
C GLY A 120 -5.79 -12.60 6.54
N ARG A 121 -4.92 -12.33 5.53
CA ARG A 121 -4.68 -13.25 4.41
C ARG A 121 -3.40 -14.06 4.61
N ALA A 122 -3.50 -15.38 4.44
CA ALA A 122 -2.35 -16.29 4.49
C ALA A 122 -1.65 -16.40 3.11
N SER A 123 -2.42 -16.43 2.02
CA SER A 123 -1.89 -16.59 0.66
C SER A 123 -1.41 -15.26 0.06
N ARG A 124 -0.31 -15.31 -0.71
CA ARG A 124 0.13 -14.18 -1.54
C ARG A 124 -0.67 -14.04 -2.84
N THR A 125 -1.35 -15.10 -3.24
CA THR A 125 -2.24 -15.09 -4.40
C THR A 125 -3.65 -14.82 -3.94
N LEU A 126 -4.27 -13.79 -4.50
CA LEU A 126 -5.67 -13.48 -4.29
C LEU A 126 -6.48 -14.13 -5.41
N THR A 127 -7.31 -15.12 -5.06
CA THR A 127 -8.16 -15.82 -6.02
C THR A 127 -9.64 -15.51 -5.73
N LEU A 128 -10.34 -15.03 -6.74
CA LEU A 128 -11.77 -14.79 -6.72
C LEU A 128 -12.35 -15.39 -8.00
N GLY A 129 -12.98 -16.57 -7.89
CA GLY A 129 -13.50 -17.29 -9.05
C GLY A 129 -12.45 -17.47 -10.15
N ALA A 130 -12.70 -16.90 -11.33
CA ALA A 130 -11.82 -16.95 -12.48
C ALA A 130 -10.68 -15.90 -12.46
N LEU A 131 -10.71 -14.95 -11.52
CA LEU A 131 -9.67 -13.93 -11.33
C LEU A 131 -8.61 -14.44 -10.35
N SER A 132 -7.34 -14.39 -10.77
CA SER A 132 -6.20 -14.67 -9.89
C SER A 132 -5.18 -13.53 -10.00
N ILE A 133 -4.70 -13.04 -8.86
CA ILE A 133 -3.70 -11.96 -8.76
C ILE A 133 -2.56 -12.45 -7.88
N ASP A 134 -1.36 -12.61 -8.42
CA ASP A 134 -0.15 -12.85 -7.61
C ASP A 134 0.53 -11.51 -7.32
N GLU A 135 0.53 -11.14 -6.04
CA GLU A 135 1.06 -9.86 -5.58
C GLU A 135 2.59 -9.79 -5.59
N ALA A 136 3.28 -10.93 -5.65
CA ALA A 136 4.75 -10.94 -5.69
C ALA A 136 5.31 -10.76 -7.10
N SER A 137 4.63 -11.31 -8.10
CA SER A 137 5.01 -11.17 -9.51
C SER A 137 4.23 -10.07 -10.24
N HIS A 138 3.25 -9.45 -9.58
CA HIS A 138 2.27 -8.51 -10.17
C HIS A 138 1.55 -9.09 -11.38
N SER A 139 1.41 -10.42 -11.44
CA SER A 139 0.70 -11.09 -12.50
C SER A 139 -0.79 -11.18 -12.22
N VAL A 140 -1.57 -11.04 -13.27
CA VAL A 140 -3.03 -11.16 -13.21
C VAL A 140 -3.45 -12.14 -14.27
N SER A 141 -4.23 -13.14 -13.88
CA SER A 141 -4.87 -14.04 -14.83
C SER A 141 -6.39 -13.98 -14.71
N TRP A 142 -7.05 -14.13 -15.83
CA TRP A 142 -8.48 -14.16 -15.96
C TRP A 142 -8.90 -15.34 -16.82
N GLN A 143 -9.73 -16.24 -16.26
CA GLN A 143 -10.15 -17.48 -16.95
C GLN A 143 -8.94 -18.30 -17.47
N GLY A 144 -7.85 -18.33 -16.70
CA GLY A 144 -6.62 -19.04 -17.05
C GLY A 144 -5.71 -18.34 -18.06
N GLN A 145 -6.05 -17.14 -18.51
CA GLN A 145 -5.22 -16.35 -19.44
C GLN A 145 -4.56 -15.18 -18.71
N ASP A 146 -3.29 -14.95 -18.96
CA ASP A 146 -2.57 -13.81 -18.40
C ASP A 146 -3.02 -12.50 -19.04
N ILE A 147 -3.31 -11.53 -18.20
CA ILE A 147 -3.80 -10.20 -18.59
C ILE A 147 -2.77 -9.13 -18.22
N ALA A 148 -2.19 -8.49 -19.21
CA ALA A 148 -1.27 -7.37 -18.99
C ALA A 148 -2.03 -6.11 -18.56
N LEU A 149 -1.65 -5.56 -17.40
CA LEU A 149 -2.21 -4.34 -16.83
C LEU A 149 -1.15 -3.23 -16.70
N GLY A 150 -1.56 -2.00 -16.94
CA GLY A 150 -0.78 -0.85 -16.52
C GLY A 150 -0.75 -0.72 -15.00
N ARG A 151 0.27 -0.04 -14.46
CA ARG A 151 0.47 0.11 -13.01
C ARG A 151 -0.78 0.55 -12.24
N ARG A 152 -1.46 1.61 -12.70
CA ARG A 152 -2.68 2.13 -12.05
C ARG A 152 -3.89 1.21 -12.24
N GLU A 153 -4.00 0.53 -13.37
CA GLU A 153 -5.03 -0.50 -13.60
C GLU A 153 -4.85 -1.66 -12.61
N TYR A 154 -3.61 -2.13 -12.43
CA TYR A 154 -3.28 -3.18 -11.47
C TYR A 154 -3.60 -2.75 -10.04
N ALA A 155 -3.17 -1.56 -9.61
CA ALA A 155 -3.44 -1.04 -8.27
C ALA A 155 -4.96 -0.93 -8.00
N LEU A 156 -5.72 -0.43 -8.97
CA LEU A 156 -7.18 -0.33 -8.86
C LEU A 156 -7.85 -1.70 -8.77
N LEU A 157 -7.47 -2.63 -9.65
CA LEU A 157 -8.03 -3.98 -9.64
C LEU A 157 -7.73 -4.70 -8.33
N LEU A 158 -6.48 -4.64 -7.87
CA LEU A 158 -6.05 -5.27 -6.63
C LEU A 158 -6.83 -4.73 -5.43
N GLU A 159 -7.02 -3.42 -5.31
CA GLU A 159 -7.78 -2.82 -4.21
C GLU A 159 -9.25 -3.26 -4.23
N LEU A 160 -9.89 -3.26 -5.41
CA LEU A 160 -11.25 -3.74 -5.56
C LEU A 160 -11.36 -5.24 -5.21
N ALA A 161 -10.36 -6.04 -5.62
CA ALA A 161 -10.33 -7.48 -5.37
C ALA A 161 -10.06 -7.84 -3.89
N ARG A 162 -9.34 -6.99 -3.15
CA ARG A 162 -9.16 -7.14 -1.70
C ARG A 162 -10.43 -6.86 -0.90
N HIS A 163 -11.34 -6.08 -1.47
CA HIS A 163 -12.60 -5.68 -0.85
C HIS A 163 -13.82 -5.99 -1.73
N PRO A 164 -14.03 -7.26 -2.15
CA PRO A 164 -14.97 -7.60 -3.22
C PRO A 164 -16.42 -7.26 -2.91
N ASP A 165 -16.80 -7.19 -1.63
CA ASP A 165 -18.19 -6.91 -1.21
C ASP A 165 -18.38 -5.45 -0.80
N LYS A 166 -17.32 -4.63 -0.81
CA LYS A 166 -17.36 -3.23 -0.38
C LYS A 166 -17.40 -2.29 -1.56
N VAL A 167 -18.23 -1.27 -1.44
CA VAL A 167 -18.19 -0.14 -2.36
C VAL A 167 -17.05 0.78 -1.92
N LEU A 168 -16.08 0.97 -2.80
CA LEU A 168 -14.99 1.91 -2.57
C LEU A 168 -15.37 3.25 -3.19
N SER A 169 -15.33 4.30 -2.38
CA SER A 169 -15.69 5.65 -2.83
C SER A 169 -14.67 6.18 -3.84
N ARG A 170 -15.12 7.08 -4.72
CA ARG A 170 -14.25 7.71 -5.70
C ARG A 170 -13.07 8.44 -5.04
N PRO A 171 -13.23 9.29 -3.99
CA PRO A 171 -12.10 9.93 -3.32
C PRO A 171 -11.09 8.93 -2.75
N ARG A 172 -11.55 7.79 -2.19
CA ARG A 172 -10.66 6.73 -1.72
C ARG A 172 -9.84 6.13 -2.87
N LEU A 173 -10.47 5.86 -4.02
CA LEU A 173 -9.76 5.30 -5.18
C LEU A 173 -8.79 6.32 -5.80
N GLU A 174 -9.15 7.60 -5.81
CA GLU A 174 -8.27 8.68 -6.24
C GLU A 174 -7.03 8.77 -5.33
N SER A 175 -7.21 8.82 -4.00
CA SER A 175 -6.09 8.88 -3.06
C SER A 175 -5.20 7.62 -3.09
N LEU A 176 -5.78 6.47 -3.47
CA LEU A 176 -5.04 5.23 -3.67
C LEU A 176 -4.14 5.26 -4.92
N LEU A 177 -4.61 5.88 -5.99
CA LEU A 177 -3.92 5.89 -7.29
C LEU A 177 -2.97 7.07 -7.46
N TYR A 178 -3.19 8.13 -6.68
CA TYR A 178 -2.48 9.40 -6.75
C TYR A 178 -2.12 9.85 -5.34
N GLY A 179 -0.83 10.02 -5.08
CA GLY A 179 -0.33 10.55 -3.80
C GLY A 179 -0.57 12.06 -3.67
N TRP A 180 -0.17 12.61 -2.53
CA TRP A 180 -0.21 14.05 -2.33
C TRP A 180 0.66 14.78 -3.37
N GLY A 181 0.11 15.88 -3.90
CA GLY A 181 0.80 16.73 -4.88
C GLY A 181 0.72 16.26 -6.34
N GLU A 182 0.07 15.12 -6.63
CA GLU A 182 -0.25 14.77 -8.01
C GLU A 182 -1.57 15.46 -8.43
N GLU A 183 -1.55 16.24 -9.52
CA GLU A 183 -2.78 16.74 -10.14
C GLU A 183 -3.58 15.58 -10.72
N VAL A 184 -4.82 15.45 -10.27
CA VAL A 184 -5.72 14.37 -10.69
C VAL A 184 -6.81 14.95 -11.60
N ALA A 185 -6.87 14.45 -12.84
CA ALA A 185 -8.01 14.78 -13.70
C ALA A 185 -9.30 14.26 -13.09
N SER A 186 -10.39 15.04 -13.16
CA SER A 186 -11.67 14.74 -12.52
C SER A 186 -12.31 13.39 -12.92
N ASN A 187 -11.82 12.77 -14.00
CA ASN A 187 -12.29 11.47 -14.52
C ASN A 187 -11.22 10.38 -14.53
N ALA A 188 -10.15 10.55 -13.73
CA ALA A 188 -9.00 9.65 -13.78
C ALA A 188 -9.36 8.19 -13.38
N VAL A 189 -10.17 8.01 -12.34
CA VAL A 189 -10.63 6.68 -11.90
C VAL A 189 -11.51 6.03 -12.98
N GLU A 190 -12.39 6.79 -13.61
CA GLU A 190 -13.29 6.34 -14.68
C GLU A 190 -12.51 5.77 -15.88
N VAL A 191 -11.43 6.43 -16.26
CA VAL A 191 -10.56 5.96 -17.35
C VAL A 191 -9.98 4.59 -17.03
N HIS A 192 -9.47 4.38 -15.82
CA HIS A 192 -8.93 3.08 -15.41
C HIS A 192 -10.03 2.02 -15.27
N VAL A 193 -11.19 2.37 -14.73
CA VAL A 193 -12.37 1.47 -14.69
C VAL A 193 -12.79 1.07 -16.11
N HIS A 194 -12.82 2.02 -17.05
CA HIS A 194 -13.15 1.74 -18.44
C HIS A 194 -12.15 0.74 -19.06
N HIS A 195 -10.86 0.94 -18.87
CA HIS A 195 -9.82 0.03 -19.38
C HIS A 195 -9.95 -1.38 -18.76
N LEU A 196 -10.16 -1.48 -17.46
CA LEU A 196 -10.39 -2.78 -16.80
C LEU A 196 -11.64 -3.47 -17.36
N ARG A 197 -12.75 -2.75 -17.53
CA ARG A 197 -13.96 -3.32 -18.13
C ARG A 197 -13.76 -3.80 -19.57
N LYS A 198 -12.88 -3.15 -20.31
CA LYS A 198 -12.54 -3.59 -21.68
C LYS A 198 -11.76 -4.91 -21.67
N LYS A 199 -10.91 -5.14 -20.65
CA LYS A 199 -10.07 -6.35 -20.52
C LYS A 199 -10.80 -7.53 -19.87
N PHE A 200 -11.64 -7.29 -18.88
CA PHE A 200 -12.29 -8.32 -18.06
C PHE A 200 -13.79 -8.47 -18.29
N GLY A 201 -14.38 -7.60 -19.09
CA GLY A 201 -15.84 -7.52 -19.26
C GLY A 201 -16.48 -6.46 -18.36
N LYS A 202 -17.65 -5.97 -18.80
CA LYS A 202 -18.37 -4.86 -18.12
C LYS A 202 -18.93 -5.26 -16.75
N SER A 203 -19.16 -6.54 -16.53
CA SER A 203 -19.76 -7.08 -15.30
C SER A 203 -18.79 -7.11 -14.12
N LEU A 204 -17.47 -7.20 -14.35
CA LEU A 204 -16.49 -7.35 -13.28
C LEU A 204 -16.51 -6.20 -12.27
N ILE A 205 -16.61 -4.97 -12.75
CA ILE A 205 -16.61 -3.77 -11.89
C ILE A 205 -17.96 -3.08 -12.00
N MET A 206 -18.72 -3.06 -10.92
CA MET A 206 -19.99 -2.37 -10.82
C MET A 206 -19.81 -0.91 -10.41
N THR A 207 -20.58 -0.01 -11.06
CA THR A 207 -20.70 1.38 -10.61
C THR A 207 -21.88 1.48 -9.65
N VAL A 208 -21.63 2.01 -8.45
CA VAL A 208 -22.66 2.41 -7.51
C VAL A 208 -22.82 3.93 -7.63
N ARG A 209 -23.89 4.35 -8.31
CA ARG A 209 -24.10 5.77 -8.65
C ARG A 209 -24.04 6.65 -7.42
N GLY A 210 -23.32 7.77 -7.52
CA GLY A 210 -23.14 8.75 -6.45
C GLY A 210 -22.19 8.30 -5.32
N ILE A 211 -21.69 7.05 -5.33
CA ILE A 211 -20.83 6.52 -4.26
C ILE A 211 -19.44 6.12 -4.80
N GLY A 212 -19.39 5.18 -5.76
CA GLY A 212 -18.10 4.67 -6.23
C GLY A 212 -18.20 3.36 -7.01
N TYR A 213 -17.24 2.46 -6.76
CA TYR A 213 -17.10 1.21 -7.49
C TYR A 213 -16.94 0.02 -6.54
N ARG A 214 -17.36 -1.16 -7.00
CA ARG A 214 -17.09 -2.44 -6.33
C ARG A 214 -16.80 -3.52 -7.35
N LEU A 215 -16.07 -4.55 -6.96
CA LEU A 215 -15.95 -5.78 -7.73
C LEU A 215 -17.21 -6.63 -7.54
N ASP A 216 -17.73 -7.20 -8.62
CA ASP A 216 -18.88 -8.11 -8.55
C ASP A 216 -18.41 -9.55 -8.44
N ARG A 217 -18.58 -10.16 -7.25
CA ARG A 217 -18.22 -11.56 -6.99
C ARG A 217 -18.92 -12.56 -7.92
N ARG A 218 -20.07 -12.21 -8.49
CA ARG A 218 -20.83 -13.10 -9.37
C ARG A 218 -20.29 -13.11 -10.80
N ALA A 219 -19.44 -12.13 -11.13
CA ALA A 219 -18.83 -12.01 -12.44
C ALA A 219 -17.42 -12.64 -12.52
N VAL A 220 -16.90 -13.14 -11.38
CA VAL A 220 -15.59 -13.75 -11.26
C VAL A 220 -15.64 -15.27 -11.24
#